data_8d4995d2e6650ef109c54fa519ab347f
#
_entry.id   8d4995d2e6650ef109c54fa519ab347f
#
_cell.length_a   1.000
_cell.length_b   1.000
_cell.length_c   1.000
_cell.angle_alpha   90.00
_cell.angle_beta   90.00
_cell.angle_gamma   90.00
#
_symmetry.space_group_name_H-M   'P 1'
#
loop_
_entity.id
_entity.type
_entity.pdbx_description
1 polymer ?
#
loop_
_entity_poly.entity_id
_entity_poly.type
_entity_poly.pdbx_seq_one_letter_code
_entity_poly.pdbx_strand_id
1 'polypeptide(L)'
;LFGAFLTWLQEKRQDVFVVATANNLTSLPPELLRKGRFDEIFFVDLPDAAERAAIWAIHLGLRKQDRTRFDLQKIVDASTGFSGSEIEQAVVAALYRALHHKQPLTTDLLLEELTHTVPLSVTRSEDINQLRAMAQGRFVNVR
;
A
#
# COMPACT_ATOMS: atom_id res chain seq x y z
N LEU A 1 -5.88 15.74 21.34
CA LEU A 1 -5.84 16.00 19.90
C LEU A 1 -7.09 15.42 19.19
N PHE A 2 -7.42 14.14 19.39
CA PHE A 2 -8.58 13.51 18.76
C PHE A 2 -9.92 14.13 19.19
N GLY A 3 -10.09 14.55 20.44
CA GLY A 3 -11.31 15.20 20.91
C GLY A 3 -11.65 16.46 20.14
N ALA A 4 -10.67 17.36 19.95
CA ALA A 4 -10.85 18.59 19.18
C ALA A 4 -11.19 18.30 17.70
N PHE A 5 -10.58 17.30 17.10
CA PHE A 5 -10.89 16.89 15.73
C PHE A 5 -12.30 16.32 15.59
N LEU A 6 -12.73 15.50 16.56
CA LEU A 6 -14.08 14.96 16.60
C LEU A 6 -15.14 16.06 16.72
N THR A 7 -14.92 17.03 17.63
CA THR A 7 -15.79 18.20 17.78
C THR A 7 -15.85 18.99 16.48
N TRP A 8 -14.70 19.27 15.86
CA TRP A 8 -14.66 19.98 14.58
C TRP A 8 -15.40 19.23 13.48
N LEU A 9 -15.24 17.89 13.35
CA LEU A 9 -15.98 17.09 12.37
C LEU A 9 -17.51 17.21 12.54
N GLN A 10 -17.99 17.36 13.78
CA GLN A 10 -19.41 17.48 14.08
C GLN A 10 -19.95 18.89 13.85
N GLU A 11 -19.18 19.89 14.21
CA GLU A 11 -19.60 21.29 14.24
C GLU A 11 -19.31 22.04 12.94
N LYS A 12 -18.59 21.41 12.01
CA LYS A 12 -18.25 22.05 10.72
C LYS A 12 -19.53 22.51 10.00
N ARG A 13 -19.58 23.80 9.71
CA ARG A 13 -20.72 24.42 8.99
C ARG A 13 -20.40 24.67 7.50
N GLN A 14 -19.18 24.40 7.08
CA GLN A 14 -18.72 24.59 5.71
C GLN A 14 -18.71 23.27 4.96
N ASP A 15 -18.93 23.31 3.65
CA ASP A 15 -18.79 22.15 2.77
C ASP A 15 -17.31 21.80 2.62
N VAL A 16 -16.83 20.93 3.50
CA VAL A 16 -15.45 20.44 3.51
C VAL A 16 -15.45 18.95 3.26
N PHE A 17 -14.68 18.52 2.27
CA PHE A 17 -14.41 17.12 2.01
C PHE A 17 -13.18 16.68 2.83
N VAL A 18 -13.35 15.67 3.67
CA VAL A 18 -12.29 15.18 4.56
C VAL A 18 -11.91 13.77 4.17
N VAL A 19 -10.64 13.55 3.85
CA VAL A 19 -10.07 12.22 3.65
C VAL A 19 -9.07 11.96 4.76
N ALA A 20 -9.20 10.84 5.45
CA ALA A 20 -8.26 10.39 6.46
C ALA A 20 -7.80 8.97 6.16
N THR A 21 -6.53 8.68 6.44
CA THR A 21 -5.96 7.33 6.32
C THR A 21 -5.44 6.87 7.68
N ALA A 22 -5.61 5.58 7.96
CA ALA A 22 -5.08 4.94 9.16
C ALA A 22 -4.62 3.53 8.84
N ASN A 23 -3.50 3.14 9.42
CA ASN A 23 -2.95 1.78 9.34
C ASN A 23 -3.19 0.95 10.62
N ASN A 24 -3.66 1.60 11.67
CA ASN A 24 -3.98 0.95 12.95
C ASN A 24 -5.31 1.48 13.49
N LEU A 25 -6.36 0.67 13.36
CA LEU A 25 -7.70 1.01 13.83
C LEU A 25 -7.86 0.82 15.33
N THR A 26 -7.07 -0.05 15.97
CA THR A 26 -7.17 -0.34 17.40
C THR A 26 -6.72 0.82 18.27
N SER A 27 -5.86 1.69 17.72
CA SER A 27 -5.39 2.90 18.39
C SER A 27 -6.32 4.11 18.19
N LEU A 28 -7.32 4.00 17.31
CA LEU A 28 -8.28 5.07 17.08
C LEU A 28 -9.39 5.04 18.14
N PRO A 29 -9.86 6.22 18.61
CA PRO A 29 -11.04 6.27 19.44
C PRO A 29 -12.24 5.62 18.74
N PRO A 30 -13.00 4.73 19.41
CA PRO A 30 -14.16 4.05 18.81
C PRO A 30 -15.20 5.03 18.25
N GLU A 31 -15.23 6.23 18.79
CA GLU A 31 -16.11 7.32 18.36
C GLU A 31 -15.85 7.72 16.90
N LEU A 32 -14.62 7.65 16.40
CA LEU A 32 -14.30 7.96 15.00
C LEU A 32 -14.95 7.00 14.01
N LEU A 33 -15.15 5.75 14.42
CA LEU A 33 -15.72 4.69 13.58
C LEU A 33 -17.25 4.63 13.65
N ARG A 34 -17.88 5.51 14.47
CA ARG A 34 -19.33 5.59 14.55
C ARG A 34 -19.92 6.26 13.31
N LYS A 35 -21.10 5.75 12.87
CA LYS A 35 -21.88 6.36 11.79
C LYS A 35 -22.14 7.84 12.08
N GLY A 36 -22.03 8.68 11.04
CA GLY A 36 -22.24 10.13 11.15
C GLY A 36 -20.98 10.94 11.44
N ARG A 37 -19.79 10.30 11.48
CA ARG A 37 -18.48 10.99 11.57
C ARG A 37 -17.78 11.00 10.22
N PHE A 38 -17.60 9.82 9.66
CA PHE A 38 -17.24 9.64 8.27
C PHE A 38 -18.42 9.04 7.53
N ASP A 39 -18.68 9.52 6.33
CA ASP A 39 -19.80 9.06 5.50
C ASP A 39 -19.51 7.63 5.00
N GLU A 40 -18.26 7.38 4.63
CA GLU A 40 -17.79 6.06 4.18
C GLU A 40 -16.42 5.72 4.76
N ILE A 41 -16.23 4.46 5.09
CA ILE A 41 -14.95 3.90 5.50
C ILE A 41 -14.57 2.81 4.49
N PHE A 42 -13.45 3.04 3.82
CA PHE A 42 -12.93 2.11 2.83
C PHE A 42 -11.82 1.25 3.41
N PHE A 43 -11.86 -0.03 3.11
CA PHE A 43 -10.78 -0.95 3.41
C PHE A 43 -9.93 -1.17 2.15
N VAL A 44 -8.66 -0.84 2.25
CA VAL A 44 -7.67 -1.08 1.19
C VAL A 44 -6.79 -2.23 1.64
N ASP A 45 -6.94 -3.39 1.01
CA ASP A 45 -6.13 -4.57 1.28
C ASP A 45 -4.78 -4.52 0.54
N LEU A 46 -3.94 -5.54 0.74
CA LEU A 46 -2.74 -5.73 -0.07
C LEU A 46 -3.13 -5.93 -1.55
N PRO A 47 -2.30 -5.42 -2.47
CA PRO A 47 -2.63 -5.47 -3.89
C PRO A 47 -2.68 -6.91 -4.43
N ASP A 48 -3.66 -7.18 -5.27
CA ASP A 48 -3.74 -8.42 -6.05
C ASP A 48 -2.71 -8.43 -7.19
N ALA A 49 -2.68 -9.49 -8.00
CA ALA A 49 -1.69 -9.62 -9.07
C ALA A 49 -1.81 -8.51 -10.14
N ALA A 50 -3.05 -8.11 -10.51
CA ALA A 50 -3.28 -7.06 -11.50
C ALA A 50 -2.88 -5.69 -10.96
N GLU A 51 -3.21 -5.42 -9.70
CA GLU A 51 -2.81 -4.20 -9.01
C GLU A 51 -1.30 -4.13 -8.83
N ARG A 52 -0.63 -5.24 -8.45
CA ARG A 52 0.83 -5.28 -8.40
C ARG A 52 1.47 -5.00 -9.76
N ALA A 53 0.92 -5.56 -10.84
CA ALA A 53 1.41 -5.25 -12.20
C ALA A 53 1.32 -3.76 -12.52
N ALA A 54 0.21 -3.12 -12.16
CA ALA A 54 0.03 -1.67 -12.34
C ALA A 54 1.03 -0.88 -11.48
N ILE A 55 1.23 -1.26 -10.22
CA ILE A 55 2.18 -0.61 -9.30
C ILE A 55 3.61 -0.72 -9.85
N TRP A 56 4.04 -1.90 -10.31
CA TRP A 56 5.34 -2.08 -10.96
C TRP A 56 5.50 -1.18 -12.17
N ALA A 57 4.48 -1.13 -13.05
CA ALA A 57 4.51 -0.28 -14.25
C ALA A 57 4.64 1.21 -13.89
N ILE A 58 3.94 1.67 -12.85
CA ILE A 58 4.00 3.05 -12.37
C ILE A 58 5.42 3.37 -11.85
N HIS A 59 5.94 2.55 -10.95
CA HIS A 59 7.22 2.85 -10.31
C HIS A 59 8.43 2.70 -11.24
N LEU A 60 8.40 1.78 -12.19
CA LEU A 60 9.39 1.71 -13.27
C LEU A 60 9.30 2.95 -14.18
N GLY A 61 8.08 3.34 -14.56
CA GLY A 61 7.86 4.52 -15.41
C GLY A 61 8.30 5.83 -14.76
N LEU A 62 7.98 6.06 -13.48
CA LEU A 62 8.43 7.23 -12.71
C LEU A 62 9.97 7.37 -12.69
N ARG A 63 10.68 6.26 -12.80
CA ARG A 63 12.16 6.20 -12.82
C ARG A 63 12.72 6.07 -14.23
N LYS A 64 11.90 6.40 -15.24
CA LYS A 64 12.28 6.40 -16.67
C LYS A 64 12.81 5.06 -17.16
N GLN A 65 12.34 3.97 -16.57
CA GLN A 65 12.65 2.61 -17.02
C GLN A 65 11.60 2.17 -18.04
N ASP A 66 12.06 1.65 -19.18
CA ASP A 66 11.18 1.08 -20.19
C ASP A 66 10.67 -0.29 -19.69
N ARG A 67 9.38 -0.35 -19.35
CA ARG A 67 8.73 -1.54 -18.82
C ARG A 67 8.78 -2.75 -19.76
N THR A 68 8.95 -2.54 -21.07
CA THR A 68 9.01 -3.63 -22.07
C THR A 68 10.31 -4.45 -21.96
N ARG A 69 11.30 -3.93 -21.23
CA ARG A 69 12.58 -4.59 -20.99
C ARG A 69 12.55 -5.57 -19.82
N PHE A 70 11.43 -5.65 -19.11
CA PHE A 70 11.30 -6.47 -17.90
C PHE A 70 10.27 -7.58 -18.11
N ASP A 71 10.55 -8.74 -17.54
CA ASP A 71 9.55 -9.82 -17.41
C ASP A 71 8.60 -9.49 -16.27
N LEU A 72 7.55 -8.70 -16.60
CA LEU A 72 6.58 -8.23 -15.61
C LEU A 72 5.87 -9.39 -14.90
N GLN A 73 5.61 -10.50 -15.61
CA GLN A 73 4.93 -11.65 -15.00
C GLN A 73 5.77 -12.23 -13.87
N LYS A 74 7.07 -12.45 -14.10
CA LYS A 74 7.96 -12.99 -13.06
C LYS A 74 8.05 -12.10 -11.84
N ILE A 75 8.17 -10.76 -12.01
CA ILE A 75 8.26 -9.84 -10.87
C ILE A 75 6.93 -9.74 -10.13
N VAL A 76 5.79 -9.79 -10.82
CA VAL A 76 4.46 -9.80 -10.21
C VAL A 76 4.26 -11.06 -9.36
N ASP A 77 4.65 -12.22 -9.86
CA ASP A 77 4.53 -13.49 -9.14
C ASP A 77 5.44 -13.51 -7.91
N ALA A 78 6.69 -13.05 -8.06
CA ALA A 78 7.66 -12.97 -6.98
C ALA A 78 7.30 -11.94 -5.90
N SER A 79 6.47 -10.94 -6.21
CA SER A 79 6.02 -9.91 -5.27
C SER A 79 4.69 -10.22 -4.58
N THR A 80 4.28 -11.48 -4.55
CA THR A 80 3.05 -11.89 -3.84
C THR A 80 3.14 -11.51 -2.36
N GLY A 81 2.11 -10.81 -1.87
CA GLY A 81 2.04 -10.34 -0.49
C GLY A 81 2.79 -9.03 -0.20
N PHE A 82 3.41 -8.42 -1.20
CA PHE A 82 4.04 -7.11 -1.07
C PHE A 82 3.00 -5.98 -1.16
N SER A 83 3.19 -4.96 -0.35
CA SER A 83 2.46 -3.69 -0.45
C SER A 83 3.02 -2.82 -1.58
N GLY A 84 2.28 -1.78 -1.97
CA GLY A 84 2.73 -0.84 -2.99
C GLY A 84 4.03 -0.12 -2.61
N SER A 85 4.21 0.23 -1.33
CA SER A 85 5.44 0.88 -0.86
C SER A 85 6.65 -0.05 -0.88
N GLU A 86 6.45 -1.34 -0.61
CA GLU A 86 7.54 -2.33 -0.69
C GLU A 86 7.96 -2.58 -2.14
N ILE A 87 7.01 -2.60 -3.08
CA ILE A 87 7.33 -2.65 -4.51
C ILE A 87 8.13 -1.42 -4.93
N GLU A 88 7.72 -0.23 -4.49
CA GLU A 88 8.50 0.99 -4.74
C GLU A 88 9.92 0.88 -4.21
N GLN A 89 10.09 0.45 -2.96
CA GLN A 89 11.40 0.30 -2.34
C GLN A 89 12.26 -0.72 -3.09
N ALA A 90 11.69 -1.84 -3.55
CA ALA A 90 12.40 -2.83 -4.35
C ALA A 90 12.94 -2.23 -5.66
N VAL A 91 12.13 -1.41 -6.36
CA VAL A 91 12.60 -0.69 -7.57
C VAL A 91 13.74 0.25 -7.25
N VAL A 92 13.63 1.01 -6.16
CA VAL A 92 14.67 1.98 -5.75
C VAL A 92 15.96 1.26 -5.37
N ALA A 93 15.88 0.22 -4.57
CA ALA A 93 17.04 -0.56 -4.13
C ALA A 93 17.76 -1.22 -5.31
N ALA A 94 17.00 -1.86 -6.21
CA ALA A 94 17.56 -2.46 -7.42
C ALA A 94 18.24 -1.43 -8.35
N LEU A 95 17.68 -0.22 -8.46
CA LEU A 95 18.30 0.88 -9.20
C LEU A 95 19.62 1.32 -8.57
N TYR A 96 19.69 1.48 -7.25
CA TYR A 96 20.94 1.83 -6.57
C TYR A 96 21.99 0.75 -6.77
N ARG A 97 21.60 -0.53 -6.72
CA ARG A 97 22.50 -1.65 -6.99
C ARG A 97 22.99 -1.64 -8.44
N ALA A 98 22.10 -1.44 -9.41
CA ALA A 98 22.47 -1.31 -10.82
C ALA A 98 23.45 -0.17 -11.06
N LEU A 99 23.24 0.99 -10.46
CA LEU A 99 24.15 2.15 -10.53
C LEU A 99 25.51 1.84 -9.90
N HIS A 100 25.52 1.21 -8.73
CA HIS A 100 26.78 0.81 -8.06
C HIS A 100 27.62 -0.11 -8.94
N HIS A 101 27.00 -1.07 -9.61
CA HIS A 101 27.67 -2.01 -10.52
C HIS A 101 27.85 -1.45 -11.95
N LYS A 102 27.44 -0.18 -12.20
CA LYS A 102 27.52 0.46 -13.53
C LYS A 102 26.85 -0.35 -14.63
N GLN A 103 25.73 -0.97 -14.33
CA GLN A 103 24.95 -1.79 -15.26
C GLN A 103 23.50 -1.31 -15.34
N PRO A 104 22.76 -1.61 -16.41
CA PRO A 104 21.35 -1.30 -16.51
C PRO A 104 20.54 -2.10 -15.47
N LEU A 105 19.39 -1.56 -15.08
CA LEU A 105 18.41 -2.30 -14.29
C LEU A 105 17.88 -3.48 -15.10
N THR A 106 17.82 -4.67 -14.50
CA THR A 106 17.34 -5.91 -15.11
C THR A 106 16.25 -6.56 -14.28
N THR A 107 15.51 -7.48 -14.88
CA THR A 107 14.52 -8.32 -14.15
C THR A 107 15.19 -9.08 -13.00
N ASP A 108 16.38 -9.63 -13.24
CA ASP A 108 17.08 -10.43 -12.23
C ASP A 108 17.48 -9.61 -11.00
N LEU A 109 17.90 -8.35 -11.17
CA LEU A 109 18.17 -7.45 -10.05
C LEU A 109 16.92 -7.15 -9.24
N LEU A 110 15.75 -6.97 -9.90
CA LEU A 110 14.48 -6.77 -9.22
C LEU A 110 14.08 -8.02 -8.42
N LEU A 111 14.23 -9.20 -9.02
CA LEU A 111 13.94 -10.48 -8.36
C LEU A 111 14.87 -10.71 -7.17
N GLU A 112 16.16 -10.38 -7.31
CA GLU A 112 17.12 -10.47 -6.21
C GLU A 112 16.71 -9.59 -5.03
N GLU A 113 16.31 -8.33 -5.26
CA GLU A 113 15.82 -7.45 -4.20
C GLU A 113 14.58 -8.00 -3.50
N LEU A 114 13.65 -8.60 -4.25
CA LEU A 114 12.48 -9.23 -3.67
C LEU A 114 12.84 -10.41 -2.74
N THR A 115 13.87 -11.18 -3.07
CA THR A 115 14.32 -12.29 -2.20
C THR A 115 14.95 -11.83 -0.90
N HIS A 116 15.51 -10.62 -0.85
CA HIS A 116 16.10 -10.04 0.36
C HIS A 116 15.07 -9.32 1.25
N THR A 117 13.85 -9.16 0.78
CA THR A 117 12.79 -8.45 1.51
C THR A 117 11.74 -9.44 1.98
N VAL A 118 11.54 -9.51 3.30
CA VAL A 118 10.40 -10.26 3.85
C VAL A 118 9.17 -9.37 3.80
N PRO A 119 8.11 -9.73 3.06
CA PRO A 119 6.97 -8.86 2.86
C PRO A 119 6.17 -8.62 4.15
N LEU A 120 5.51 -7.48 4.21
CA LEU A 120 4.68 -7.05 5.35
C LEU A 120 3.57 -8.07 5.67
N SER A 121 3.05 -8.73 4.63
CA SER A 121 2.07 -9.81 4.75
C SER A 121 2.54 -10.98 5.63
N VAL A 122 3.86 -11.16 5.74
CA VAL A 122 4.48 -12.19 6.61
C VAL A 122 4.86 -11.58 7.96
N THR A 123 5.60 -10.46 7.97
CA THR A 123 6.13 -9.86 9.20
C THR A 123 5.04 -9.27 10.11
N ARG A 124 3.89 -8.88 9.53
CA ARG A 124 2.71 -8.32 10.23
C ARG A 124 1.42 -9.04 9.85
N SER A 125 1.48 -10.34 9.64
CA SER A 125 0.33 -11.16 9.24
C SER A 125 -0.84 -11.07 10.21
N GLU A 126 -0.59 -11.02 11.51
CA GLU A 126 -1.61 -10.90 12.54
C GLU A 126 -2.36 -9.57 12.45
N ASP A 127 -1.64 -8.46 12.29
CA ASP A 127 -2.24 -7.12 12.14
C ASP A 127 -3.12 -7.04 10.89
N ILE A 128 -2.64 -7.57 9.77
CA ILE A 128 -3.38 -7.57 8.50
C ILE A 128 -4.64 -8.42 8.62
N ASN A 129 -4.55 -9.61 9.23
CA ASN A 129 -5.71 -10.48 9.44
C ASN A 129 -6.71 -9.84 10.40
N GLN A 130 -6.25 -9.15 11.43
CA GLN A 130 -7.13 -8.42 12.34
C GLN A 130 -7.86 -7.28 11.61
N LEU A 131 -7.16 -6.51 10.77
CA LEU A 131 -7.77 -5.46 9.95
C LEU A 131 -8.82 -6.02 9.00
N ARG A 132 -8.52 -7.12 8.31
CA ARG A 132 -9.47 -7.83 7.44
C ARG A 132 -10.71 -8.27 8.18
N ALA A 133 -10.55 -8.85 9.37
CA ALA A 133 -11.66 -9.29 10.21
C ALA A 133 -12.53 -8.10 10.67
N MET A 134 -11.92 -6.98 11.02
CA MET A 134 -12.64 -5.75 11.41
C MET A 134 -13.38 -5.11 10.23
N ALA A 135 -12.83 -5.19 9.03
CA ALA A 135 -13.41 -4.63 7.81
C ALA A 135 -14.61 -5.44 7.32
N GLN A 136 -14.62 -6.75 7.58
CA GLN A 136 -15.64 -7.66 7.08
C GLN A 136 -17.05 -7.24 7.54
N GLY A 137 -17.92 -6.93 6.57
CA GLY A 137 -19.31 -6.51 6.81
C GLY A 137 -19.48 -5.11 7.42
N ARG A 138 -18.40 -4.32 7.58
CA ARG A 138 -18.44 -2.99 8.17
C ARG A 138 -17.92 -1.90 7.25
N PHE A 139 -16.94 -2.22 6.39
CA PHE A 139 -16.27 -1.26 5.51
C PHE A 139 -16.52 -1.61 4.05
N VAL A 140 -16.43 -0.61 3.19
CA VAL A 140 -16.50 -0.79 1.75
C VAL A 140 -15.15 -1.29 1.24
N ASN A 141 -15.13 -2.45 0.58
CA ASN A 141 -13.93 -2.92 -0.09
C ASN A 141 -13.67 -2.09 -1.33
N VAL A 142 -12.46 -1.56 -1.45
CA VAL A 142 -11.99 -0.89 -2.67
C VAL A 142 -11.38 -1.96 -3.58
N ARG A 143 -12.20 -2.44 -4.52
CA ARG A 143 -11.78 -3.28 -5.65
C ARG A 143 -12.63 -2.96 -6.85
#